data_7864348f7cff7a56e2889baa3da02fe8
#
_entry.id   7864348f7cff7a56e2889baa3da02fe8
#
_cell.length_a   1.000
_cell.length_b   1.000
_cell.length_c   1.000
_cell.angle_alpha   90.00
_cell.angle_beta   90.00
_cell.angle_gamma   90.00
#
_symmetry.space_group_name_H-M   'P 1'
#
loop_
_entity.id
_entity.type
_entity.pdbx_description
1 polymer ?
#
loop_
_entity_poly.entity_id
_entity_poly.type
_entity_poly.pdbx_seq_one_letter_code
_entity_poly.pdbx_strand_id
1 'polypeptide(L)'
;MSEIEPSLLLSHARTIARDNDISCWALPTGELLVPHAAGGSTFIFVDQLEEPVLHLHTSPRGGVDLSEISELAYLANEWNHDCISPVVVVDYDQPDCVSVSGHSYLPADTSPSREQLAAFLLPALRNAEVLMDLLAQSHPGLVREASPELAPLADAPLEPFTLDSLAGLLPLIGIQ
;
A
#
# COMPACT_ATOMS: atom_id res chain seq x y z
N MET A 1 -0.02 -25.46 -17.71
CA MET A 1 -0.36 -24.28 -16.90
C MET A 1 0.75 -23.28 -17.19
N SER A 2 0.46 -22.12 -17.78
CA SER A 2 1.50 -21.10 -18.00
C SER A 2 1.66 -20.33 -16.69
N GLU A 3 2.84 -20.43 -16.10
CA GLU A 3 3.22 -19.60 -14.96
C GLU A 3 3.09 -18.13 -15.34
N ILE A 4 2.40 -17.37 -14.49
CA ILE A 4 2.31 -15.93 -14.68
C ILE A 4 3.67 -15.34 -14.32
N GLU A 5 4.26 -14.54 -15.22
CA GLU A 5 5.37 -13.67 -14.85
C GLU A 5 4.86 -12.57 -13.90
N PRO A 6 5.33 -12.51 -12.65
CA PRO A 6 4.96 -11.47 -11.69
C PRO A 6 5.09 -10.05 -12.26
N SER A 7 6.11 -9.83 -13.07
CA SER A 7 6.38 -8.57 -13.77
C SER A 7 5.25 -8.15 -14.71
N LEU A 8 4.60 -9.09 -15.39
CA LEU A 8 3.47 -8.81 -16.29
C LEU A 8 2.23 -8.39 -15.52
N LEU A 9 1.93 -9.07 -14.39
CA LEU A 9 0.79 -8.74 -13.54
C LEU A 9 0.93 -7.34 -12.94
N LEU A 10 2.12 -6.99 -12.41
CA LEU A 10 2.43 -5.66 -11.88
C LEU A 10 2.40 -4.59 -12.98
N SER A 11 2.85 -4.90 -14.19
CA SER A 11 2.74 -3.99 -15.34
C SER A 11 1.27 -3.67 -15.68
N HIS A 12 0.40 -4.69 -15.65
CA HIS A 12 -1.05 -4.49 -15.82
C HIS A 12 -1.67 -3.67 -14.70
N ALA A 13 -1.32 -3.96 -13.42
CA ALA A 13 -1.77 -3.21 -12.27
C ALA A 13 -1.39 -1.72 -12.38
N ARG A 14 -0.14 -1.43 -12.76
CA ARG A 14 0.36 -0.07 -13.00
C ARG A 14 -0.42 0.63 -14.13
N THR A 15 -0.71 -0.08 -15.21
CA THR A 15 -1.46 0.48 -16.32
C THR A 15 -2.89 0.83 -15.88
N ILE A 16 -3.56 -0.05 -15.11
CA ILE A 16 -4.89 0.20 -14.56
C ILE A 16 -4.88 1.42 -13.63
N ALA A 17 -3.91 1.51 -12.72
CA ALA A 17 -3.77 2.66 -11.83
C ALA A 17 -3.65 3.98 -12.62
N ARG A 18 -2.72 4.03 -13.59
CA ARG A 18 -2.54 5.20 -14.45
C ARG A 18 -3.78 5.57 -15.24
N ASP A 19 -4.48 4.60 -15.83
CA ASP A 19 -5.67 4.84 -16.65
C ASP A 19 -6.88 5.32 -15.81
N ASN A 20 -6.75 5.30 -14.47
CA ASN A 20 -7.73 5.80 -13.50
C ASN A 20 -7.18 6.96 -12.64
N ASP A 21 -6.15 7.67 -13.12
CA ASP A 21 -5.55 8.83 -12.48
C ASP A 21 -5.00 8.56 -11.06
N ILE A 22 -4.62 7.31 -10.77
CA ILE A 22 -3.99 6.92 -9.51
C ILE A 22 -2.47 7.03 -9.67
N SER A 23 -1.83 7.88 -8.87
CA SER A 23 -0.38 7.99 -8.80
C SER A 23 0.22 6.65 -8.35
N CYS A 24 1.10 6.07 -9.18
CA CYS A 24 1.69 4.77 -8.94
C CYS A 24 3.12 4.71 -9.48
N TRP A 25 4.07 4.36 -8.64
CA TRP A 25 5.49 4.31 -8.96
C TRP A 25 6.01 2.87 -8.93
N ALA A 26 6.85 2.52 -9.88
CA ALA A 26 7.58 1.27 -9.84
C ALA A 26 8.86 1.44 -9.02
N LEU A 27 9.06 0.57 -8.04
CA LEU A 27 10.29 0.52 -7.25
C LEU A 27 11.35 -0.34 -7.96
N PRO A 28 12.64 -0.14 -7.67
CA PRO A 28 13.71 -0.97 -8.22
C PRO A 28 13.62 -2.44 -7.82
N THR A 29 12.95 -2.75 -6.71
CA THR A 29 12.63 -4.10 -6.25
C THR A 29 11.58 -4.81 -7.13
N GLY A 30 10.93 -4.07 -8.05
CA GLY A 30 9.88 -4.57 -8.92
C GLY A 30 8.46 -4.36 -8.40
N GLU A 31 8.31 -3.93 -7.16
CA GLU A 31 7.04 -3.60 -6.53
C GLU A 31 6.48 -2.28 -7.05
N LEU A 32 5.18 -2.05 -6.82
CA LEU A 32 4.56 -0.76 -7.07
C LEU A 32 4.23 -0.06 -5.76
N LEU A 33 4.38 1.27 -5.73
CA LEU A 33 4.05 2.12 -4.61
C LEU A 33 2.94 3.09 -5.01
N VAL A 34 1.87 3.14 -4.22
CA VAL A 34 0.77 4.11 -4.35
C VAL A 34 0.75 4.96 -3.07
N PRO A 35 1.12 6.25 -3.13
CA PRO A 35 1.04 7.14 -1.98
C PRO A 35 -0.40 7.54 -1.73
N HIS A 36 -0.76 7.80 -0.48
CA HIS A 36 -2.05 8.32 -0.06
C HIS A 36 -1.96 9.79 0.35
N ALA A 37 -2.98 10.57 0.02
CA ALA A 37 -3.01 12.02 0.29
C ALA A 37 -2.92 12.34 1.79
N ALA A 38 -3.58 11.55 2.63
CA ALA A 38 -3.52 11.69 4.10
C ALA A 38 -2.20 11.25 4.71
N GLY A 39 -1.29 10.68 3.92
CA GLY A 39 -0.02 10.07 4.34
C GLY A 39 -0.10 8.54 4.29
N GLY A 40 1.05 7.87 4.48
CA GLY A 40 1.13 6.42 4.26
C GLY A 40 1.16 6.03 2.79
N SER A 41 1.12 4.74 2.52
CA SER A 41 1.22 4.21 1.16
C SER A 41 0.67 2.79 1.07
N THR A 42 0.34 2.38 -0.15
CA THR A 42 0.08 0.98 -0.49
C THR A 42 1.20 0.44 -1.37
N PHE A 43 1.83 -0.65 -0.95
CA PHE A 43 2.73 -1.46 -1.76
C PHE A 43 1.93 -2.54 -2.48
N ILE A 44 2.20 -2.73 -3.76
CA ILE A 44 1.58 -3.77 -4.58
C ILE A 44 2.70 -4.67 -5.08
N PHE A 45 2.65 -5.93 -4.72
CA PHE A 45 3.65 -6.93 -5.09
C PHE A 45 3.03 -8.31 -5.26
N VAL A 46 3.79 -9.24 -5.80
CA VAL A 46 3.37 -10.63 -5.95
C VAL A 46 4.14 -11.47 -4.94
N ASP A 47 3.44 -12.01 -3.95
CA ASP A 47 3.98 -13.04 -3.07
C ASP A 47 4.15 -14.34 -3.85
N GLN A 48 5.39 -14.82 -3.96
CA GLN A 48 5.74 -16.07 -4.64
C GLN A 48 5.65 -17.24 -3.66
N LEU A 49 4.43 -17.52 -3.19
CA LEU A 49 4.12 -18.70 -2.41
C LEU A 49 3.87 -19.90 -3.35
N GLU A 50 3.51 -21.07 -2.81
CA GLU A 50 3.09 -22.22 -3.64
C GLU A 50 1.97 -21.84 -4.61
N GLU A 51 1.05 -20.98 -4.14
CA GLU A 51 0.04 -20.31 -4.95
C GLU A 51 0.35 -18.81 -4.95
N PRO A 52 0.82 -18.25 -6.09
CA PRO A 52 1.16 -16.83 -6.15
C PRO A 52 -0.05 -15.95 -5.89
N VAL A 53 0.15 -14.87 -5.14
CA VAL A 53 -0.89 -13.93 -4.73
C VAL A 53 -0.46 -12.51 -5.02
N LEU A 54 -1.30 -11.72 -5.70
CA LEU A 54 -1.13 -10.28 -5.75
C LEU A 54 -1.54 -9.71 -4.40
N HIS A 55 -0.60 -9.09 -3.72
CA HIS A 55 -0.78 -8.51 -2.39
C HIS A 55 -0.72 -6.99 -2.46
N LEU A 56 -1.71 -6.34 -1.86
CA LEU A 56 -1.71 -4.92 -1.55
C LEU A 56 -1.51 -4.77 -0.05
N HIS A 57 -0.38 -4.19 0.32
CA HIS A 57 -0.04 -3.88 1.71
C HIS A 57 -0.12 -2.38 1.92
N THR A 58 -1.12 -1.91 2.65
CA THR A 58 -1.35 -0.51 2.99
C THR A 58 -0.87 -0.26 4.41
N SER A 59 -0.02 0.73 4.60
CA SER A 59 0.49 1.11 5.92
C SER A 59 0.62 2.61 6.07
N PRO A 60 0.31 3.16 7.27
CA PRO A 60 0.69 4.52 7.63
C PRO A 60 2.22 4.61 7.79
N ARG A 61 2.75 5.82 7.89
CA ARG A 61 4.20 6.06 8.04
C ARG A 61 4.70 6.04 9.48
N GLY A 62 3.79 6.12 10.43
CA GLY A 62 4.10 6.24 11.83
C GLY A 62 3.49 5.13 12.67
N GLY A 63 3.79 5.21 13.95
CA GLY A 63 3.14 4.43 14.99
C GLY A 63 2.76 5.35 16.15
N VAL A 64 1.96 4.83 17.05
CA VAL A 64 1.53 5.49 18.27
C VAL A 64 2.00 4.70 19.49
N ASP A 65 1.87 5.30 20.68
CA ASP A 65 2.23 4.66 21.92
C ASP A 65 1.42 3.38 22.17
N LEU A 66 2.04 2.38 22.79
CA LEU A 66 1.41 1.10 23.10
C LEU A 66 0.11 1.25 23.93
N SER A 67 -0.06 2.34 24.67
CA SER A 67 -1.29 2.63 25.40
C SER A 67 -2.52 2.81 24.51
N GLU A 68 -2.34 3.14 23.24
CA GLU A 68 -3.43 3.33 22.26
C GLU A 68 -3.89 2.02 21.59
N ILE A 69 -3.28 0.88 21.92
CA ILE A 69 -3.55 -0.41 21.28
C ILE A 69 -5.03 -0.80 21.32
N SER A 70 -5.72 -0.53 22.42
CA SER A 70 -7.13 -0.90 22.55
C SER A 70 -8.02 -0.11 21.60
N GLU A 71 -7.67 1.15 21.35
CA GLU A 71 -8.39 2.02 20.40
C GLU A 71 -8.13 1.58 18.97
N LEU A 72 -6.88 1.25 18.64
CA LEU A 72 -6.53 0.71 17.32
C LEU A 72 -7.18 -0.65 17.05
N ALA A 73 -7.20 -1.54 18.04
CA ALA A 73 -7.87 -2.82 17.92
C ALA A 73 -9.39 -2.67 17.72
N TYR A 74 -10.01 -1.70 18.40
CA TYR A 74 -11.41 -1.37 18.18
C TYR A 74 -11.64 -0.86 16.75
N LEU A 75 -10.83 0.10 16.29
CA LEU A 75 -10.90 0.63 14.93
C LEU A 75 -10.74 -0.48 13.88
N ALA A 76 -9.74 -1.35 14.05
CA ALA A 76 -9.51 -2.47 13.14
C ALA A 76 -10.72 -3.44 13.10
N ASN A 77 -11.32 -3.73 14.25
CA ASN A 77 -12.51 -4.57 14.32
C ASN A 77 -13.73 -3.95 13.64
N GLU A 78 -14.01 -2.66 13.89
CA GLU A 78 -15.10 -1.93 13.25
C GLU A 78 -14.90 -1.89 11.73
N TRP A 79 -13.68 -1.55 11.28
CA TRP A 79 -13.35 -1.59 9.86
C TRP A 79 -13.59 -2.96 9.23
N ASN A 80 -13.05 -4.02 9.85
CA ASN A 80 -13.17 -5.38 9.33
C ASN A 80 -14.61 -5.94 9.41
N HIS A 81 -15.46 -5.35 10.25
CA HIS A 81 -16.89 -5.66 10.26
C HIS A 81 -17.61 -5.06 9.03
N ASP A 82 -17.25 -3.84 8.66
CA ASP A 82 -17.95 -3.07 7.62
C ASP A 82 -17.33 -3.22 6.23
N CYS A 83 -16.02 -3.50 6.16
CA CYS A 83 -15.25 -3.55 4.92
C CYS A 83 -14.63 -4.92 4.67
N ILE A 84 -14.81 -5.46 3.47
CA ILE A 84 -14.21 -6.74 3.07
C ILE A 84 -12.71 -6.60 2.81
N SER A 85 -12.26 -5.43 2.33
CA SER A 85 -10.88 -5.18 1.90
C SER A 85 -10.57 -3.68 2.03
N PRO A 86 -9.38 -3.31 2.52
CA PRO A 86 -8.36 -4.21 3.10
C PRO A 86 -8.82 -4.80 4.44
N VAL A 87 -8.28 -5.97 4.79
CA VAL A 87 -8.33 -6.48 6.17
C VAL A 87 -7.30 -5.72 6.99
N VAL A 88 -7.74 -5.08 8.06
CA VAL A 88 -6.88 -4.27 8.93
C VAL A 88 -6.42 -5.09 10.12
N VAL A 89 -5.12 -5.04 10.39
CA VAL A 89 -4.47 -5.69 11.54
C VAL A 89 -3.69 -4.67 12.35
N VAL A 90 -3.50 -4.95 13.63
CA VAL A 90 -2.67 -4.15 14.53
C VAL A 90 -1.29 -4.77 14.56
N ASP A 91 -0.26 -3.98 14.24
CA ASP A 91 1.12 -4.41 14.14
C ASP A 91 1.96 -3.92 15.33
N TYR A 92 2.90 -4.77 15.76
CA TYR A 92 3.81 -4.53 16.87
C TYR A 92 5.26 -4.55 16.35
N ASP A 93 5.61 -3.59 15.53
CA ASP A 93 6.94 -3.56 14.89
C ASP A 93 8.06 -3.11 15.84
N GLN A 94 7.71 -2.44 16.93
CA GLN A 94 8.66 -1.93 17.95
C GLN A 94 8.14 -2.16 19.37
N PRO A 95 9.01 -2.33 20.36
CA PRO A 95 8.62 -2.69 21.74
C PRO A 95 7.61 -1.76 22.40
N ASP A 96 7.63 -0.47 22.07
CA ASP A 96 6.80 0.57 22.69
C ASP A 96 5.89 1.29 21.67
N CYS A 97 5.76 0.74 20.46
CA CYS A 97 5.05 1.39 19.38
C CYS A 97 4.11 0.40 18.68
N VAL A 98 2.88 0.82 18.45
CA VAL A 98 1.90 0.07 17.67
C VAL A 98 1.51 0.84 16.42
N SER A 99 1.21 0.12 15.38
CA SER A 99 0.70 0.64 14.11
C SER A 99 -0.46 -0.22 13.63
N VAL A 100 -0.96 0.09 12.46
CA VAL A 100 -1.95 -0.74 11.76
C VAL A 100 -1.50 -0.95 10.34
N SER A 101 -1.81 -2.10 9.77
CA SER A 101 -1.67 -2.32 8.33
C SER A 101 -2.96 -2.87 7.74
N GLY A 102 -3.17 -2.59 6.46
CA GLY A 102 -4.29 -3.09 5.68
C GLY A 102 -3.80 -4.05 4.60
N HIS A 103 -4.43 -5.20 4.48
CA HIS A 103 -4.03 -6.25 3.54
C HIS A 103 -5.16 -6.62 2.60
N SER A 104 -4.88 -6.66 1.31
CA SER A 104 -5.80 -7.14 0.28
C SER A 104 -5.09 -8.14 -0.61
N TYR A 105 -5.76 -9.25 -0.92
CA TYR A 105 -5.17 -10.37 -1.65
C TYR A 105 -6.02 -10.77 -2.86
N LEU A 106 -5.38 -10.98 -4.00
CA LEU A 106 -5.98 -11.58 -5.18
C LEU A 106 -5.18 -12.82 -5.57
N PRO A 107 -5.77 -14.03 -5.56
CA PRO A 107 -5.13 -15.22 -6.09
C PRO A 107 -4.66 -14.98 -7.53
N ALA A 108 -3.42 -15.34 -7.83
CA ALA A 108 -2.77 -15.10 -9.10
C ALA A 108 -2.27 -16.40 -9.77
N ASP A 109 -2.70 -17.55 -9.27
CA ASP A 109 -2.47 -18.90 -9.81
C ASP A 109 -3.08 -19.08 -11.20
N THR A 110 -4.22 -18.45 -11.44
CA THR A 110 -4.84 -18.32 -12.76
C THR A 110 -4.71 -16.86 -13.19
N SER A 111 -4.04 -16.60 -14.32
CA SER A 111 -3.88 -15.23 -14.85
C SER A 111 -5.18 -14.45 -14.81
N PRO A 112 -5.37 -13.51 -13.88
CA PRO A 112 -6.60 -12.73 -13.85
C PRO A 112 -6.69 -11.88 -15.13
N SER A 113 -7.90 -11.81 -15.70
CA SER A 113 -8.12 -10.87 -16.80
C SER A 113 -7.91 -9.44 -16.35
N ARG A 114 -7.70 -8.53 -17.30
CA ARG A 114 -7.57 -7.10 -16.98
C ARG A 114 -8.79 -6.56 -16.22
N GLU A 115 -10.00 -7.03 -16.59
CA GLU A 115 -11.25 -6.65 -15.93
C GLU A 115 -11.31 -7.18 -14.51
N GLN A 116 -10.90 -8.42 -14.26
CA GLN A 116 -10.83 -9.01 -12.92
C GLN A 116 -9.81 -8.27 -12.05
N LEU A 117 -8.64 -7.99 -12.61
CA LEU A 117 -7.61 -7.22 -11.91
C LEU A 117 -8.09 -5.80 -11.57
N ALA A 118 -8.75 -5.10 -12.49
CA ALA A 118 -9.29 -3.77 -12.25
C ALA A 118 -10.42 -3.80 -11.21
N ALA A 119 -11.31 -4.79 -11.28
CA ALA A 119 -12.41 -4.97 -10.33
C ALA A 119 -11.93 -5.23 -8.89
N PHE A 120 -10.74 -5.82 -8.74
CA PHE A 120 -10.10 -5.98 -7.44
C PHE A 120 -9.32 -4.72 -7.02
N LEU A 121 -8.43 -4.24 -7.89
CA LEU A 121 -7.44 -3.22 -7.58
C LEU A 121 -8.07 -1.87 -7.23
N LEU A 122 -9.04 -1.42 -8.04
CA LEU A 122 -9.60 -0.07 -7.88
C LEU A 122 -10.39 0.10 -6.56
N PRO A 123 -11.30 -0.82 -6.18
CA PRO A 123 -11.94 -0.75 -4.87
C PRO A 123 -10.95 -0.88 -3.71
N ALA A 124 -9.96 -1.77 -3.81
CA ALA A 124 -8.97 -1.96 -2.75
C ALA A 124 -8.14 -0.69 -2.50
N LEU A 125 -7.66 -0.01 -3.56
CA LEU A 125 -6.93 1.25 -3.44
C LEU A 125 -7.81 2.39 -2.93
N ARG A 126 -9.08 2.46 -3.35
CA ARG A 126 -10.03 3.46 -2.84
C ARG A 126 -10.30 3.26 -1.36
N ASN A 127 -10.51 2.02 -0.92
CA ASN A 127 -10.72 1.71 0.50
C ASN A 127 -9.45 1.96 1.32
N ALA A 128 -8.27 1.72 0.75
CA ALA A 128 -7.00 2.07 1.38
C ALA A 128 -6.87 3.59 1.62
N GLU A 129 -7.28 4.42 0.65
CA GLU A 129 -7.34 5.88 0.83
C GLU A 129 -8.30 6.27 1.97
N VAL A 130 -9.51 5.70 1.98
CA VAL A 130 -10.50 5.94 3.05
C VAL A 130 -9.96 5.52 4.42
N LEU A 131 -9.24 4.39 4.49
CA LEU A 131 -8.58 3.94 5.73
C LEU A 131 -7.54 4.96 6.20
N MET A 132 -6.70 5.47 5.30
CA MET A 132 -5.69 6.49 5.64
C MET A 132 -6.33 7.79 6.10
N ASP A 133 -7.42 8.22 5.47
CA ASP A 133 -8.21 9.39 5.90
C ASP A 133 -8.81 9.20 7.30
N LEU A 134 -9.34 8.02 7.59
CA LEU A 134 -9.87 7.68 8.90
C LEU A 134 -8.78 7.73 9.98
N LEU A 135 -7.61 7.13 9.70
CA LEU A 135 -6.46 7.15 10.60
C LEU A 135 -5.93 8.58 10.83
N ALA A 136 -5.87 9.40 9.79
CA ALA A 136 -5.46 10.80 9.91
C ALA A 136 -6.37 11.61 10.82
N GLN A 137 -7.67 11.30 10.83
CA GLN A 137 -8.67 11.98 11.66
C GLN A 137 -8.66 11.49 13.11
N SER A 138 -8.54 10.18 13.32
CA SER A 138 -8.64 9.56 14.66
C SER A 138 -7.30 9.43 15.37
N HIS A 139 -6.22 9.11 14.64
CA HIS A 139 -4.87 8.86 15.16
C HIS A 139 -3.82 9.57 14.30
N PRO A 140 -3.76 10.91 14.33
CA PRO A 140 -2.85 11.68 13.46
C PRO A 140 -1.37 11.36 13.67
N GLY A 141 -1.01 10.73 14.79
CA GLY A 141 0.36 10.23 15.04
C GLY A 141 0.77 9.10 14.11
N LEU A 142 -0.18 8.29 13.61
CA LEU A 142 0.07 7.23 12.62
C LEU A 142 0.36 7.78 11.23
N VAL A 143 -0.31 8.87 10.86
CA VAL A 143 -0.29 9.39 9.50
C VAL A 143 0.41 10.74 9.51
N ARG A 144 1.70 10.75 9.15
CA ARG A 144 2.42 12.01 8.96
C ARG A 144 2.04 12.60 7.63
N GLU A 145 1.89 13.93 7.57
CA GLU A 145 1.69 14.67 6.32
C GLU A 145 2.70 14.19 5.27
N ALA A 146 2.23 13.98 4.05
CA ALA A 146 3.10 13.67 2.93
C ALA A 146 4.16 14.78 2.85
N SER A 147 5.44 14.41 2.91
CA SER A 147 6.51 15.40 2.79
C SER A 147 6.30 16.16 1.48
N PRO A 148 6.29 17.50 1.48
CA PRO A 148 6.13 18.28 0.25
C PRO A 148 7.20 17.97 -0.81
N GLU A 149 8.27 17.27 -0.43
CA GLU A 149 9.31 16.77 -1.34
C GLU A 149 8.85 15.59 -2.23
N LEU A 150 7.75 14.89 -1.90
CA LEU A 150 7.19 13.82 -2.74
C LEU A 150 6.19 14.33 -3.81
N ALA A 151 5.65 15.53 -3.62
CA ALA A 151 4.73 16.15 -4.57
C ALA A 151 5.34 16.39 -5.99
N PRO A 152 6.64 16.76 -6.14
CA PRO A 152 7.24 16.93 -7.46
C PRO A 152 7.51 15.65 -8.23
N LEU A 153 7.50 14.47 -7.57
CA LEU A 153 7.77 13.17 -8.22
C LEU A 153 6.55 12.63 -8.97
N ALA A 154 5.35 13.13 -8.69
CA ALA A 154 4.13 12.71 -9.38
C ALA A 154 4.11 13.13 -10.86
N ASP A 155 4.74 14.26 -11.20
CA ASP A 155 4.78 14.83 -12.55
C ASP A 155 6.13 14.66 -13.28
N ALA A 156 7.12 14.04 -12.62
CA ALA A 156 8.43 13.82 -13.24
C ALA A 156 8.32 12.75 -14.35
N PRO A 157 8.90 13.01 -15.55
CA PRO A 157 9.05 11.95 -16.54
C PRO A 157 9.83 10.79 -15.91
N LEU A 158 9.40 9.56 -16.18
CA LEU A 158 9.98 8.32 -15.65
C LEU A 158 11.43 8.15 -16.16
N GLU A 159 12.36 8.90 -15.58
CA GLU A 159 13.78 8.59 -15.66
C GLU A 159 14.02 7.29 -14.87
N PRO A 160 14.91 6.40 -15.32
CA PRO A 160 15.21 5.19 -14.58
C PRO A 160 15.73 5.59 -13.19
N PHE A 161 15.00 5.13 -12.17
CA PHE A 161 15.33 5.37 -10.77
C PHE A 161 16.72 4.78 -10.50
N THR A 162 17.67 5.59 -10.10
CA THR A 162 19.00 5.14 -9.72
C THR A 162 19.04 4.77 -8.24
N LEU A 163 20.00 3.89 -7.85
CA LEU A 163 20.21 3.53 -6.44
C LEU A 163 20.44 4.75 -5.52
N ASP A 164 21.03 5.83 -6.06
CA ASP A 164 21.24 7.08 -5.33
C ASP A 164 19.93 7.83 -5.05
N SER A 165 18.94 7.73 -5.95
CA SER A 165 17.60 8.28 -5.73
C SER A 165 16.85 7.52 -4.64
N LEU A 166 17.09 6.22 -4.51
CA LEU A 166 16.54 5.37 -3.45
C LEU A 166 17.09 5.73 -2.07
N ALA A 167 18.40 5.99 -1.96
CA ALA A 167 19.04 6.36 -0.70
C ALA A 167 18.42 7.62 -0.08
N GLY A 168 17.91 8.54 -0.91
CA GLY A 168 17.17 9.73 -0.47
C GLY A 168 15.73 9.46 -0.04
N LEU A 169 15.10 8.39 -0.56
CA LEU A 169 13.70 8.07 -0.28
C LEU A 169 13.54 7.08 0.89
N LEU A 170 14.51 6.21 1.15
CA LEU A 170 14.46 5.21 2.23
C LEU A 170 14.11 5.83 3.60
N PRO A 171 14.68 6.98 4.01
CA PRO A 171 14.28 7.64 5.26
C PRO A 171 12.84 8.17 5.24
N LEU A 172 12.31 8.49 4.06
CA LEU A 172 10.97 9.06 3.89
C LEU A 172 9.87 7.98 3.94
N ILE A 173 10.19 6.75 3.58
CA ILE A 173 9.27 5.60 3.62
C ILE A 173 9.45 4.72 4.86
N GLY A 174 10.30 5.14 5.83
CA GLY A 174 10.45 4.46 7.11
C GLY A 174 11.24 3.13 7.06
N ILE A 175 11.89 2.82 5.94
CA ILE A 175 12.79 1.66 5.82
C ILE A 175 14.19 2.11 6.26
N GLN A 176 14.70 1.54 7.36
CA GLN A 176 16.08 1.69 7.82
C GLN A 176 16.94 0.54 7.28
#